data_032b335f1744a61d15fb619eac2e0de4
#
_entry.id   032b335f1744a61d15fb619eac2e0de4
#
_cell.length_a   1.000
_cell.length_b   1.000
_cell.length_c   1.000
_cell.angle_alpha   90.00
_cell.angle_beta   90.00
_cell.angle_gamma   90.00
#
_symmetry.space_group_name_H-M   'P 1'
#
loop_
_entity.id
_entity.type
_entity.pdbx_description
1 polymer ?
#
loop_
_entity_poly.entity_id
_entity_poly.type
_entity_poly.pdbx_seq_one_letter_code
_entity_poly.pdbx_strand_id
1 'polypeptide(L)'
;MRAVTQMRAIEARVMAPDRARLKPCGSDRARRPLHLDGRGGREYGATSMRVGSVDIPIPVLLAPMAAVTDLPFRTICEELGAGFTITEFLSAHAITAGDPKTIAKMTPSLDGRRFGVQIFGREPERMIEAARTAVSIGASLVDINMGCPAKRVVAGACGSALMREPALAQDLVRAVASAVPADVPVTVKHRAGWDDRHLNAPEFACAMVEAGARMITVHGRTRTQGFSGTCNRAVIRKVRDALPAEVPLVGNGDVTTVDDERRMREETGCDAVMIGRGAMGNPWLFGRLRAIRSGEPDPGAPSLAERRAVFVRHVELVTRLRPGAKLIHEVRKAAAWYVKGLYGGSALRHRAWNLARPEDVVTSVLEHLDELALRAGSTPAPVAPACRAA
;
A
#
# COMPACT_ATOMS: atom_id res chain seq x y z
N MET A 1 27.41 18.67 15.34
CA MET A 1 26.83 18.52 16.70
C MET A 1 25.29 18.38 16.68
N ARG A 2 24.50 19.25 16.04
CA ARG A 2 23.02 19.18 16.03
C ARG A 2 22.46 17.84 15.51
N ALA A 3 23.00 17.27 14.45
CA ALA A 3 22.50 16.02 13.84
C ALA A 3 22.78 14.78 14.71
N VAL A 4 23.92 14.71 15.40
CA VAL A 4 24.24 13.64 16.35
C VAL A 4 23.29 13.70 17.55
N THR A 5 22.93 14.90 17.99
CA THR A 5 21.92 15.11 19.03
C THR A 5 20.53 14.70 18.57
N GLN A 6 20.19 14.91 17.30
CA GLN A 6 18.91 14.48 16.71
C GLN A 6 18.83 12.95 16.56
N MET A 7 19.91 12.26 16.16
CA MET A 7 19.92 10.80 16.11
C MET A 7 19.86 10.18 17.52
N ARG A 8 20.57 10.73 18.49
CA ARG A 8 20.41 10.31 19.89
C ARG A 8 19.01 10.58 20.44
N ALA A 9 18.34 11.65 20.00
CA ALA A 9 16.94 11.92 20.33
C ALA A 9 16.00 10.93 19.62
N ILE A 10 16.32 10.49 18.38
CA ILE A 10 15.62 9.43 17.65
C ILE A 10 15.81 8.09 18.37
N GLU A 11 17.04 7.75 18.75
CA GLU A 11 17.34 6.52 19.52
C GLU A 11 16.64 6.53 20.89
N ALA A 12 16.63 7.64 21.62
CA ALA A 12 15.94 7.78 22.89
C ALA A 12 14.41 7.66 22.77
N ARG A 13 13.81 8.15 21.67
CA ARG A 13 12.39 7.96 21.36
C ARG A 13 12.05 6.52 20.96
N VAL A 14 12.97 5.84 20.29
CA VAL A 14 12.83 4.43 19.89
C VAL A 14 12.77 3.50 21.09
N MET A 15 13.44 3.86 22.19
CA MET A 15 13.49 3.06 23.44
C MET A 15 12.34 3.38 24.40
N ALA A 16 11.54 4.42 24.16
CA ALA A 16 10.38 4.76 24.99
C ALA A 16 9.11 4.02 24.50
N PRO A 17 8.24 3.52 25.41
CA PRO A 17 6.97 2.93 24.99
C PRO A 17 6.09 3.97 24.29
N ASP A 18 5.52 3.59 23.16
CA ASP A 18 4.78 4.42 22.20
C ASP A 18 3.51 5.03 22.82
N ARG A 19 3.59 6.25 23.41
CA ARG A 19 2.46 7.04 23.91
C ARG A 19 2.25 8.36 23.15
N ALA A 20 3.02 8.65 22.11
CA ALA A 20 2.86 9.85 21.31
C ALA A 20 2.03 9.55 20.05
N ARG A 21 0.72 9.38 20.20
CA ARG A 21 -0.23 9.46 19.11
C ARG A 21 -0.23 10.89 18.56
N LEU A 22 0.01 11.06 17.26
CA LEU A 22 -0.43 12.26 16.57
C LEU A 22 -1.95 12.38 16.84
N LYS A 23 -2.38 13.46 17.49
CA LYS A 23 -3.80 13.69 17.77
C LYS A 23 -4.54 13.67 16.42
N PRO A 24 -5.63 12.90 16.28
CA PRO A 24 -6.49 13.05 15.14
C PRO A 24 -7.08 14.46 15.21
N CYS A 25 -7.07 15.16 14.09
CA CYS A 25 -7.78 16.43 13.93
C CYS A 25 -9.25 16.17 14.29
N GLY A 26 -9.73 16.87 15.31
CA GLY A 26 -10.99 16.59 15.95
C GLY A 26 -12.20 16.86 15.06
N SER A 27 -13.18 16.00 15.17
CA SER A 27 -14.56 16.37 15.38
C SER A 27 -15.41 15.11 15.65
N ASP A 28 -15.73 14.92 16.91
CA ASP A 28 -16.94 14.21 17.31
C ASP A 28 -18.15 15.05 16.85
N ARG A 29 -18.79 14.67 15.76
CA ARG A 29 -20.15 15.04 15.44
C ARG A 29 -20.93 13.80 15.02
N ALA A 30 -21.99 13.55 15.79
CA ALA A 30 -22.96 12.47 15.69
C ALA A 30 -23.35 12.15 14.23
N ARG A 31 -23.30 10.87 13.89
CA ARG A 31 -23.79 10.30 12.63
C ARG A 31 -25.30 10.45 12.55
N ARG A 32 -25.82 11.23 11.59
CA ARG A 32 -27.20 11.12 11.12
C ARG A 32 -27.27 10.03 10.04
N PRO A 33 -28.22 9.10 10.08
CA PRO A 33 -28.44 8.17 8.98
C PRO A 33 -29.09 8.92 7.79
N LEU A 34 -28.46 8.75 6.61
CA LEU A 34 -29.04 9.22 5.35
C LEU A 34 -30.01 8.17 4.83
N HIS A 35 -31.23 8.59 4.57
CA HIS A 35 -32.29 7.82 3.92
C HIS A 35 -31.88 7.51 2.45
N LEU A 36 -32.03 6.26 2.06
CA LEU A 36 -31.88 5.78 0.70
C LEU A 36 -33.22 5.95 -0.04
N ASP A 37 -33.28 6.84 -1.03
CA ASP A 37 -34.32 6.83 -2.05
C ASP A 37 -33.81 6.08 -3.27
N GLY A 38 -34.51 5.01 -3.60
CA GLY A 38 -34.17 4.11 -4.70
C GLY A 38 -34.43 4.74 -6.07
N ARG A 39 -33.36 5.12 -6.75
CA ARG A 39 -33.28 5.13 -8.23
C ARG A 39 -31.80 5.02 -8.65
N GLY A 40 -31.52 4.06 -9.53
CA GLY A 40 -30.20 3.60 -9.92
C GLY A 40 -29.29 4.62 -10.60
N GLY A 41 -28.56 5.33 -9.80
CA GLY A 41 -27.31 6.01 -10.12
C GLY A 41 -26.42 5.81 -8.92
N ARG A 42 -25.28 5.12 -9.08
CA ARG A 42 -24.30 5.04 -7.99
C ARG A 42 -23.78 6.44 -7.76
N GLU A 43 -24.28 7.08 -6.70
CA GLU A 43 -23.81 8.40 -6.30
C GLU A 43 -22.29 8.38 -6.06
N TYR A 44 -21.67 9.46 -6.50
CA TYR A 44 -20.29 9.85 -6.23
C TYR A 44 -20.06 10.07 -4.73
N GLY A 45 -20.05 8.99 -3.90
CA GLY A 45 -20.06 9.20 -2.48
C GLY A 45 -19.97 7.98 -1.58
N ALA A 46 -19.74 6.77 -2.09
CA ALA A 46 -19.48 5.66 -1.19
C ALA A 46 -18.22 5.96 -0.38
N THR A 47 -18.44 6.40 0.86
CA THR A 47 -17.37 6.72 1.82
C THR A 47 -16.69 5.45 2.34
N SER A 48 -17.27 4.26 2.09
CA SER A 48 -16.74 2.97 2.56
C SER A 48 -16.97 1.87 1.54
N MET A 49 -16.16 0.81 1.61
CA MET A 49 -16.30 -0.43 0.85
C MET A 49 -16.26 -1.60 1.82
N ARG A 50 -17.05 -2.63 1.57
CA ARG A 50 -17.07 -3.85 2.36
C ARG A 50 -16.60 -5.04 1.54
N VAL A 51 -15.70 -5.86 2.12
CA VAL A 51 -15.18 -7.09 1.52
C VAL A 51 -15.43 -8.23 2.51
N GLY A 52 -16.50 -8.99 2.31
CA GLY A 52 -16.95 -9.96 3.30
C GLY A 52 -17.21 -9.30 4.65
N SER A 53 -16.48 -9.69 5.70
CA SER A 53 -16.54 -9.12 7.06
C SER A 53 -15.67 -7.87 7.25
N VAL A 54 -14.83 -7.51 6.25
CA VAL A 54 -13.86 -6.42 6.37
C VAL A 54 -14.46 -5.13 5.84
N ASP A 55 -14.68 -4.16 6.73
CA ASP A 55 -15.06 -2.80 6.35
C ASP A 55 -13.80 -1.97 6.06
N ILE A 56 -13.77 -1.34 4.90
CA ILE A 56 -12.72 -0.41 4.46
C ILE A 56 -13.34 0.98 4.42
N PRO A 57 -13.13 1.80 5.46
CA PRO A 57 -13.85 3.08 5.61
C PRO A 57 -13.49 4.10 4.53
N ILE A 58 -12.29 4.01 3.98
CA ILE A 58 -11.83 4.84 2.86
C ILE A 58 -11.36 3.89 1.76
N PRO A 59 -12.08 3.77 0.63
CA PRO A 59 -11.77 2.80 -0.41
C PRO A 59 -10.58 3.25 -1.30
N VAL A 60 -9.47 3.56 -0.63
CA VAL A 60 -8.16 3.86 -1.23
C VAL A 60 -7.11 2.99 -0.55
N LEU A 61 -6.57 2.03 -1.29
CA LEU A 61 -5.73 0.97 -0.76
C LEU A 61 -4.26 1.17 -1.16
N LEU A 62 -3.33 0.76 -0.29
CA LEU A 62 -1.92 0.64 -0.66
C LEU A 62 -1.66 -0.71 -1.35
N ALA A 63 -1.05 -0.66 -2.53
CA ALA A 63 -0.74 -1.85 -3.31
C ALA A 63 0.39 -2.69 -2.68
N PRO A 64 0.31 -4.03 -2.73
CA PRO A 64 1.41 -4.91 -2.36
C PRO A 64 2.58 -4.77 -3.34
N MET A 65 3.74 -4.34 -2.86
CA MET A 65 4.95 -4.12 -3.68
C MET A 65 6.19 -4.66 -2.96
N ALA A 66 6.91 -5.59 -3.60
CA ALA A 66 8.13 -6.17 -3.02
C ALA A 66 9.17 -5.08 -2.69
N ALA A 67 9.79 -5.18 -1.52
CA ALA A 67 10.77 -4.24 -0.98
C ALA A 67 10.28 -2.78 -0.83
N VAL A 68 8.98 -2.56 -0.90
CA VAL A 68 8.37 -1.23 -0.76
C VAL A 68 7.32 -1.22 0.35
N THR A 69 6.32 -2.11 0.30
CA THR A 69 5.20 -2.12 1.25
C THR A 69 5.51 -2.99 2.47
N ASP A 70 6.68 -2.76 3.03
CA ASP A 70 7.08 -3.29 4.34
C ASP A 70 6.32 -2.60 5.49
N LEU A 71 6.47 -3.12 6.69
CA LEU A 71 5.76 -2.58 7.85
C LEU A 71 6.02 -1.08 8.09
N PRO A 72 7.27 -0.54 8.02
CA PRO A 72 7.50 0.89 8.14
C PRO A 72 6.69 1.72 7.14
N PHE A 73 6.71 1.38 5.86
CA PHE A 73 6.02 2.16 4.85
C PHE A 73 4.49 1.97 4.90
N ARG A 74 3.99 0.76 5.22
CA ARG A 74 2.56 0.57 5.48
C ARG A 74 2.08 1.46 6.61
N THR A 75 2.83 1.49 7.72
CA THR A 75 2.52 2.35 8.88
C THR A 75 2.45 3.84 8.48
N ILE A 76 3.41 4.35 7.72
CA ILE A 76 3.36 5.73 7.21
C ILE A 76 2.11 5.98 6.36
N CYS A 77 1.77 5.06 5.44
CA CYS A 77 0.57 5.22 4.62
C CYS A 77 -0.72 5.16 5.46
N GLU A 78 -0.76 4.30 6.47
CA GLU A 78 -1.88 4.17 7.40
C GLU A 78 -2.06 5.42 8.27
N GLU A 79 -0.97 5.95 8.85
CA GLU A 79 -0.96 7.20 9.61
C GLU A 79 -1.46 8.38 8.75
N LEU A 80 -1.14 8.37 7.45
CA LEU A 80 -1.54 9.40 6.49
C LEU A 80 -2.88 9.13 5.78
N GLY A 81 -3.62 8.08 6.15
CA GLY A 81 -5.02 7.92 5.73
C GLY A 81 -5.28 6.86 4.68
N ALA A 82 -4.36 5.94 4.39
CA ALA A 82 -4.68 4.76 3.60
C ALA A 82 -5.79 3.96 4.29
N GLY A 83 -6.85 3.64 3.53
CA GLY A 83 -7.99 2.95 4.08
C GLY A 83 -7.74 1.48 4.40
N PHE A 84 -6.84 0.85 3.63
CA PHE A 84 -6.41 -0.52 3.86
C PHE A 84 -5.01 -0.76 3.26
N THR A 85 -4.22 -1.59 3.93
CA THR A 85 -2.90 -1.98 3.44
C THR A 85 -2.77 -3.49 3.31
N ILE A 86 -1.98 -3.93 2.33
CA ILE A 86 -1.66 -5.34 2.11
C ILE A 86 -0.13 -5.47 2.16
N THR A 87 0.37 -6.55 2.75
CA THR A 87 1.81 -6.80 2.84
C THR A 87 2.47 -6.91 1.47
N GLU A 88 3.80 -6.94 1.41
CA GLU A 88 4.50 -7.46 0.23
C GLU A 88 3.95 -8.85 -0.13
N PHE A 89 4.04 -9.25 -1.42
CA PHE A 89 3.64 -10.61 -1.79
C PHE A 89 4.66 -11.65 -1.30
N LEU A 90 4.19 -12.70 -0.68
CA LEU A 90 4.98 -13.69 0.04
C LEU A 90 4.83 -15.07 -0.59
N SER A 91 5.97 -15.77 -0.74
CA SER A 91 5.99 -17.12 -1.32
C SER A 91 5.34 -18.12 -0.36
N ALA A 92 4.29 -18.82 -0.83
CA ALA A 92 3.69 -19.92 -0.09
C ALA A 92 4.73 -21.01 0.24
N HIS A 93 5.62 -21.32 -0.72
CA HIS A 93 6.72 -22.24 -0.49
C HIS A 93 7.66 -21.80 0.65
N ALA A 94 8.04 -20.51 0.69
CA ALA A 94 8.92 -20.03 1.77
C ALA A 94 8.22 -19.99 3.13
N ILE A 95 6.91 -19.69 3.16
CA ILE A 95 6.11 -19.72 4.38
C ILE A 95 6.04 -21.15 4.93
N THR A 96 5.68 -22.13 4.11
CA THR A 96 5.56 -23.53 4.50
C THR A 96 6.92 -24.17 4.83
N ALA A 97 8.01 -23.63 4.28
CA ALA A 97 9.37 -24.02 4.68
C ALA A 97 9.84 -23.36 5.99
N GLY A 98 8.98 -22.54 6.63
CA GLY A 98 9.33 -21.86 7.88
C GLY A 98 10.37 -20.75 7.76
N ASP A 99 10.55 -20.14 6.55
CA ASP A 99 11.54 -19.06 6.37
C ASP A 99 11.21 -17.86 7.26
N PRO A 100 12.04 -17.59 8.29
CA PRO A 100 11.73 -16.55 9.28
C PRO A 100 11.71 -15.15 8.66
N LYS A 101 12.44 -14.90 7.59
CA LYS A 101 12.45 -13.61 6.89
C LYS A 101 11.14 -13.36 6.15
N THR A 102 10.55 -14.40 5.58
CA THR A 102 9.25 -14.32 4.91
C THR A 102 8.13 -14.17 5.93
N ILE A 103 8.15 -14.95 7.00
CA ILE A 103 7.14 -14.89 8.09
C ILE A 103 7.17 -13.51 8.77
N ALA A 104 8.34 -12.95 9.04
CA ALA A 104 8.48 -11.61 9.62
C ALA A 104 7.85 -10.49 8.77
N LYS A 105 7.63 -10.70 7.47
CA LYS A 105 6.95 -9.73 6.61
C LYS A 105 5.42 -9.73 6.78
N MET A 106 4.85 -10.73 7.43
CA MET A 106 3.41 -10.80 7.75
C MET A 106 3.04 -9.97 8.99
N THR A 107 3.98 -9.22 9.57
CA THR A 107 3.75 -8.46 10.81
C THR A 107 2.51 -7.57 10.72
N PRO A 108 1.59 -7.65 11.71
CA PRO A 108 0.41 -6.79 11.78
C PRO A 108 0.74 -5.30 11.81
N SER A 109 -0.26 -4.48 11.47
CA SER A 109 -0.17 -3.02 11.63
C SER A 109 0.05 -2.63 13.08
N LEU A 110 0.91 -1.61 13.33
CA LEU A 110 1.38 -1.27 14.68
C LEU A 110 0.28 -0.72 15.61
N ASP A 111 -0.78 -0.17 15.04
CA ASP A 111 -1.91 0.43 15.78
C ASP A 111 -3.13 -0.50 15.88
N GLY A 112 -2.96 -1.79 15.55
CA GLY A 112 -4.02 -2.79 15.59
C GLY A 112 -5.04 -2.68 14.45
N ARG A 113 -4.77 -1.89 13.41
CA ARG A 113 -5.63 -1.83 12.22
C ARG A 113 -5.67 -3.16 11.49
N ARG A 114 -6.80 -3.41 10.85
CA ARG A 114 -6.96 -4.54 9.92
C ARG A 114 -6.00 -4.39 8.75
N PHE A 115 -5.38 -5.49 8.34
CA PHE A 115 -4.45 -5.55 7.22
C PHE A 115 -4.65 -6.85 6.44
N GLY A 116 -4.20 -6.84 5.17
CA GLY A 116 -4.19 -8.02 4.32
C GLY A 116 -2.79 -8.63 4.20
N VAL A 117 -2.74 -9.94 3.97
CA VAL A 117 -1.52 -10.65 3.58
C VAL A 117 -1.67 -11.12 2.14
N GLN A 118 -0.70 -10.76 1.27
CA GLN A 118 -0.69 -11.27 -0.09
C GLN A 118 0.27 -12.45 -0.22
N ILE A 119 -0.25 -13.58 -0.70
CA ILE A 119 0.52 -14.80 -0.94
C ILE A 119 0.58 -15.13 -2.44
N PHE A 120 1.62 -15.86 -2.85
CA PHE A 120 1.73 -16.40 -4.21
C PHE A 120 2.31 -17.81 -4.19
N GLY A 121 1.84 -18.63 -5.11
CA GLY A 121 2.24 -20.03 -5.30
C GLY A 121 1.45 -20.64 -6.44
N ARG A 122 1.65 -21.95 -6.68
CA ARG A 122 0.86 -22.73 -7.65
C ARG A 122 0.44 -24.11 -7.10
N GLU A 123 0.89 -24.47 -5.89
CA GLU A 123 0.59 -25.73 -5.25
C GLU A 123 -0.54 -25.50 -4.23
N PRO A 124 -1.74 -26.09 -4.40
CA PRO A 124 -2.89 -25.83 -3.53
C PRO A 124 -2.60 -26.07 -2.05
N GLU A 125 -1.90 -27.14 -1.71
CA GLU A 125 -1.59 -27.52 -0.34
C GLU A 125 -0.73 -26.44 0.35
N ARG A 126 0.28 -25.93 -0.34
CA ARG A 126 1.15 -24.85 0.17
C ARG A 126 0.39 -23.53 0.29
N MET A 127 -0.49 -23.25 -0.66
CA MET A 127 -1.33 -22.04 -0.61
C MET A 127 -2.30 -22.08 0.56
N ILE A 128 -2.89 -23.23 0.87
CA ILE A 128 -3.73 -23.48 2.05
C ILE A 128 -2.94 -23.19 3.33
N GLU A 129 -1.77 -23.81 3.48
CA GLU A 129 -0.95 -23.69 4.69
C GLU A 129 -0.47 -22.23 4.87
N ALA A 130 -0.04 -21.56 3.79
CA ALA A 130 0.36 -20.16 3.82
C ALA A 130 -0.81 -19.25 4.21
N ALA A 131 -2.01 -19.49 3.72
CA ALA A 131 -3.20 -18.74 4.08
C ALA A 131 -3.58 -18.94 5.56
N ARG A 132 -3.53 -20.17 6.06
CA ARG A 132 -3.76 -20.47 7.48
C ARG A 132 -2.73 -19.79 8.37
N THR A 133 -1.46 -19.78 7.97
CA THR A 133 -0.39 -19.05 8.66
C THR A 133 -0.68 -17.55 8.68
N ALA A 134 -1.10 -16.96 7.57
CA ALA A 134 -1.47 -15.55 7.53
C ALA A 134 -2.63 -15.22 8.49
N VAL A 135 -3.67 -16.07 8.53
CA VAL A 135 -4.80 -15.93 9.45
C VAL A 135 -4.36 -16.05 10.90
N SER A 136 -3.50 -17.02 11.23
CA SER A 136 -3.01 -17.22 12.61
C SER A 136 -2.20 -16.03 13.14
N ILE A 137 -1.60 -15.23 12.26
CA ILE A 137 -0.87 -14.00 12.59
C ILE A 137 -1.83 -12.79 12.73
N GLY A 138 -3.11 -12.94 12.36
CA GLY A 138 -4.13 -11.90 12.49
C GLY A 138 -4.45 -11.16 11.19
N ALA A 139 -4.10 -11.73 10.03
CA ALA A 139 -4.56 -11.17 8.75
C ALA A 139 -6.09 -11.19 8.69
N SER A 140 -6.68 -10.05 8.41
CA SER A 140 -8.13 -9.92 8.25
C SER A 140 -8.60 -10.20 6.81
N LEU A 141 -7.65 -10.38 5.88
CA LEU A 141 -7.89 -10.65 4.47
C LEU A 141 -6.68 -11.40 3.89
N VAL A 142 -6.91 -12.43 3.08
CA VAL A 142 -5.86 -13.10 2.30
C VAL A 142 -6.01 -12.75 0.84
N ASP A 143 -4.98 -12.15 0.24
CA ASP A 143 -4.97 -11.78 -1.17
C ASP A 143 -4.05 -12.70 -1.96
N ILE A 144 -4.52 -13.21 -3.10
CA ILE A 144 -3.74 -14.09 -3.97
C ILE A 144 -3.15 -13.29 -5.13
N ASN A 145 -1.82 -13.33 -5.26
CA ASN A 145 -1.12 -12.65 -6.33
C ASN A 145 -1.18 -13.45 -7.62
N MET A 146 -1.90 -12.92 -8.60
CA MET A 146 -1.98 -13.43 -9.98
C MET A 146 -1.55 -12.35 -11.00
N GLY A 147 -0.72 -11.39 -10.56
CA GLY A 147 -0.33 -10.24 -11.39
C GLY A 147 1.15 -9.91 -11.42
N CYS A 148 2.00 -10.51 -10.58
CA CYS A 148 3.42 -10.19 -10.54
C CYS A 148 4.13 -10.61 -11.84
N PRO A 149 4.80 -9.68 -12.59
CA PRO A 149 5.49 -9.99 -13.84
C PRO A 149 6.96 -10.34 -13.63
N ALA A 150 7.46 -10.38 -12.38
CA ALA A 150 8.86 -10.61 -12.07
C ALA A 150 9.34 -11.96 -12.62
N LYS A 151 10.50 -11.96 -13.29
CA LYS A 151 11.05 -13.15 -13.95
C LYS A 151 11.08 -14.38 -13.05
N ARG A 152 11.53 -14.24 -11.79
CA ARG A 152 11.58 -15.35 -10.82
C ARG A 152 10.21 -15.94 -10.49
N VAL A 153 9.17 -15.08 -10.35
CA VAL A 153 7.80 -15.50 -10.04
C VAL A 153 7.20 -16.22 -11.24
N VAL A 154 7.37 -15.64 -12.43
CA VAL A 154 6.85 -16.20 -13.69
C VAL A 154 7.56 -17.50 -14.08
N ALA A 155 8.87 -17.62 -13.83
CA ALA A 155 9.63 -18.86 -14.07
C ALA A 155 9.12 -20.02 -13.19
N GLY A 156 8.60 -19.73 -12.00
CA GLY A 156 7.89 -20.69 -11.15
C GLY A 156 6.42 -20.90 -11.54
N ALA A 157 5.99 -20.43 -12.71
CA ALA A 157 4.61 -20.47 -13.20
C ALA A 157 3.59 -19.88 -12.21
N CYS A 158 4.01 -18.87 -11.41
CA CYS A 158 3.21 -18.15 -10.41
C CYS A 158 2.93 -16.71 -10.85
N GLY A 159 2.14 -16.00 -10.07
CA GLY A 159 1.81 -14.59 -10.33
C GLY A 159 1.07 -14.44 -11.65
N SER A 160 1.55 -13.58 -12.55
CA SER A 160 0.88 -13.33 -13.83
C SER A 160 0.87 -14.53 -14.78
N ALA A 161 1.68 -15.56 -14.56
CA ALA A 161 1.64 -16.81 -15.34
C ALA A 161 0.30 -17.55 -15.15
N LEU A 162 -0.33 -17.46 -13.99
CA LEU A 162 -1.63 -18.06 -13.70
C LEU A 162 -2.76 -17.53 -14.58
N MET A 163 -2.63 -16.34 -15.16
CA MET A 163 -3.61 -15.85 -16.14
C MET A 163 -3.67 -16.68 -17.43
N ARG A 164 -2.67 -17.51 -17.69
CA ARG A 164 -2.64 -18.47 -18.80
C ARG A 164 -3.24 -19.83 -18.42
N GLU A 165 -3.47 -20.06 -17.15
CA GLU A 165 -3.98 -21.32 -16.58
C GLU A 165 -5.21 -21.04 -15.68
N PRO A 166 -6.34 -20.54 -16.25
CA PRO A 166 -7.51 -20.13 -15.45
C PRO A 166 -8.09 -21.25 -14.58
N ALA A 167 -8.06 -22.50 -15.04
CA ALA A 167 -8.54 -23.64 -14.25
C ALA A 167 -7.70 -23.86 -12.98
N LEU A 168 -6.37 -23.84 -13.10
CA LEU A 168 -5.48 -23.90 -11.94
C LEU A 168 -5.69 -22.71 -11.01
N ALA A 169 -5.85 -21.51 -11.57
CA ALA A 169 -6.11 -20.31 -10.77
C ALA A 169 -7.42 -20.43 -9.96
N GLN A 170 -8.49 -20.97 -10.56
CA GLN A 170 -9.75 -21.29 -9.86
C GLN A 170 -9.54 -22.30 -8.74
N ASP A 171 -8.81 -23.38 -8.99
CA ASP A 171 -8.54 -24.41 -7.98
C ASP A 171 -7.77 -23.84 -6.79
N LEU A 172 -6.79 -22.96 -7.04
CA LEU A 172 -6.05 -22.27 -5.97
C LEU A 172 -6.97 -21.37 -5.13
N VAL A 173 -7.85 -20.58 -5.78
CA VAL A 173 -8.80 -19.72 -5.04
C VAL A 173 -9.77 -20.57 -4.24
N ARG A 174 -10.36 -21.62 -4.83
CA ARG A 174 -11.30 -22.51 -4.16
C ARG A 174 -10.66 -23.21 -2.95
N ALA A 175 -9.43 -23.71 -3.13
CA ALA A 175 -8.69 -24.37 -2.07
C ALA A 175 -8.42 -23.43 -0.89
N VAL A 176 -7.94 -22.19 -1.16
CA VAL A 176 -7.67 -21.21 -0.12
C VAL A 176 -8.98 -20.76 0.55
N ALA A 177 -10.02 -20.44 -0.24
CA ALA A 177 -11.30 -19.97 0.30
C ALA A 177 -11.98 -21.00 1.21
N SER A 178 -11.83 -22.29 0.91
CA SER A 178 -12.36 -23.39 1.75
C SER A 178 -11.51 -23.67 2.98
N ALA A 179 -10.29 -23.18 3.04
CA ALA A 179 -9.33 -23.49 4.11
C ALA A 179 -9.20 -22.41 5.18
N VAL A 180 -9.70 -21.21 4.93
CA VAL A 180 -9.69 -20.09 5.89
C VAL A 180 -11.08 -19.94 6.54
N PRO A 181 -11.19 -19.30 7.72
CA PRO A 181 -12.46 -18.98 8.34
C PRO A 181 -13.38 -18.15 7.41
N ALA A 182 -14.69 -18.36 7.50
CA ALA A 182 -15.67 -17.69 6.64
C ALA A 182 -15.69 -16.16 6.78
N ASP A 183 -15.21 -15.64 7.90
CA ASP A 183 -15.05 -14.22 8.16
C ASP A 183 -13.73 -13.63 7.65
N VAL A 184 -12.82 -14.43 7.09
CA VAL A 184 -11.60 -13.97 6.41
C VAL A 184 -11.79 -14.05 4.91
N PRO A 185 -12.09 -12.93 4.22
CA PRO A 185 -12.28 -12.95 2.77
C PRO A 185 -10.98 -13.26 2.04
N VAL A 186 -11.10 -14.09 0.99
CA VAL A 186 -10.05 -14.31 0.01
C VAL A 186 -10.27 -13.38 -1.17
N THR A 187 -9.21 -12.72 -1.64
CA THR A 187 -9.25 -11.77 -2.74
C THR A 187 -8.19 -12.10 -3.79
N VAL A 188 -8.34 -11.57 -4.98
CA VAL A 188 -7.40 -11.82 -6.08
C VAL A 188 -6.93 -10.51 -6.69
N LYS A 189 -5.61 -10.39 -6.90
CA LYS A 189 -5.03 -9.29 -7.64
C LYS A 189 -4.34 -9.80 -8.91
N HIS A 190 -4.85 -9.37 -10.09
CA HIS A 190 -4.36 -9.79 -11.39
C HIS A 190 -4.08 -8.62 -12.34
N ARG A 191 -3.67 -8.92 -13.56
CA ARG A 191 -3.39 -7.96 -14.64
C ARG A 191 -4.47 -7.99 -15.72
N ALA A 192 -4.29 -7.16 -16.78
CA ALA A 192 -5.16 -7.14 -17.95
C ALA A 192 -5.11 -8.44 -18.79
N GLY A 193 -4.01 -9.15 -18.68
CA GLY A 193 -3.72 -10.38 -19.42
C GLY A 193 -2.23 -10.67 -19.46
N TRP A 194 -1.85 -11.69 -20.24
CA TRP A 194 -0.46 -12.06 -20.45
C TRP A 194 0.29 -11.07 -21.36
N ASP A 195 -0.29 -10.78 -22.50
CA ASP A 195 0.18 -9.84 -23.52
C ASP A 195 -1.02 -9.21 -24.25
N ASP A 196 -0.75 -8.39 -25.26
CA ASP A 196 -1.79 -7.64 -25.97
C ASP A 196 -2.70 -8.54 -26.84
N ARG A 197 -2.29 -9.79 -27.13
CA ARG A 197 -3.09 -10.79 -27.84
C ARG A 197 -3.91 -11.66 -26.88
N HIS A 198 -3.56 -11.69 -25.61
CA HIS A 198 -4.18 -12.52 -24.59
C HIS A 198 -4.67 -11.64 -23.42
N LEU A 199 -5.70 -10.84 -23.72
CA LEU A 199 -6.40 -9.99 -22.76
C LEU A 199 -7.64 -10.73 -22.27
N ASN A 200 -7.53 -11.37 -21.11
CA ASN A 200 -8.59 -12.21 -20.54
C ASN A 200 -9.05 -11.76 -19.13
N ALA A 201 -8.81 -10.50 -18.78
CA ALA A 201 -9.14 -10.01 -17.45
C ALA A 201 -10.61 -10.16 -17.05
N PRO A 202 -11.62 -9.89 -17.92
CA PRO A 202 -13.03 -10.03 -17.54
C PRO A 202 -13.40 -11.49 -17.21
N GLU A 203 -13.09 -12.41 -18.09
CA GLU A 203 -13.40 -13.85 -17.94
C GLU A 203 -12.63 -14.43 -16.74
N PHE A 204 -11.36 -14.02 -16.59
CA PHE A 204 -10.53 -14.45 -15.46
C PHE A 204 -11.09 -13.95 -14.14
N ALA A 205 -11.52 -12.69 -14.06
CA ALA A 205 -12.12 -12.13 -12.86
C ALA A 205 -13.40 -12.87 -12.45
N CYS A 206 -14.31 -13.15 -13.40
CA CYS A 206 -15.52 -13.93 -13.16
C CYS A 206 -15.19 -15.33 -12.63
N ALA A 207 -14.24 -16.01 -13.27
CA ALA A 207 -13.79 -17.33 -12.83
C ALA A 207 -13.22 -17.33 -11.39
N MET A 208 -12.50 -16.27 -10.99
CA MET A 208 -12.00 -16.15 -9.61
C MET A 208 -13.13 -15.91 -8.61
N VAL A 209 -14.16 -15.15 -8.96
CA VAL A 209 -15.35 -14.92 -8.12
C VAL A 209 -16.14 -16.20 -7.95
N GLU A 210 -16.38 -16.95 -9.03
CA GLU A 210 -17.03 -18.28 -8.98
C GLU A 210 -16.25 -19.27 -8.07
N ALA A 211 -14.93 -19.14 -8.04
CA ALA A 211 -14.08 -19.95 -7.16
C ALA A 211 -14.09 -19.48 -5.69
N GLY A 212 -14.72 -18.34 -5.36
CA GLY A 212 -14.89 -17.84 -4.00
C GLY A 212 -14.15 -16.57 -3.66
N ALA A 213 -13.53 -15.89 -4.63
CA ALA A 213 -12.93 -14.58 -4.39
C ALA A 213 -14.01 -13.52 -4.05
N ARG A 214 -13.78 -12.73 -3.00
CA ARG A 214 -14.71 -11.72 -2.47
C ARG A 214 -14.39 -10.29 -2.90
N MET A 215 -13.29 -10.07 -3.58
CA MET A 215 -12.88 -8.79 -4.18
C MET A 215 -11.87 -9.08 -5.29
N ILE A 216 -11.96 -8.33 -6.36
CA ILE A 216 -11.00 -8.37 -7.47
C ILE A 216 -10.25 -7.05 -7.57
N THR A 217 -8.92 -7.13 -7.69
CA THR A 217 -8.06 -5.97 -8.00
C THR A 217 -7.44 -6.15 -9.38
N VAL A 218 -7.66 -5.20 -10.27
CA VAL A 218 -7.14 -5.26 -11.65
C VAL A 218 -6.10 -4.18 -11.90
N HIS A 219 -4.88 -4.61 -12.25
CA HIS A 219 -3.90 -3.71 -12.83
C HIS A 219 -4.08 -3.69 -14.36
N GLY A 220 -4.47 -2.54 -14.92
CA GLY A 220 -4.80 -2.38 -16.32
C GLY A 220 -3.61 -2.46 -17.29
N ARG A 221 -2.54 -3.17 -16.95
CA ARG A 221 -1.40 -3.52 -17.82
C ARG A 221 -1.29 -5.01 -17.98
N THR A 222 -0.79 -5.45 -19.15
CA THR A 222 -0.43 -6.86 -19.38
C THR A 222 0.87 -7.23 -18.66
N ARG A 223 1.16 -8.53 -18.58
CA ARG A 223 2.44 -9.01 -18.03
C ARG A 223 3.61 -8.51 -18.86
N THR A 224 3.50 -8.52 -20.19
CA THR A 224 4.58 -8.11 -21.10
C THR A 224 4.89 -6.61 -21.01
N GLN A 225 3.88 -5.76 -20.79
CA GLN A 225 4.09 -4.34 -20.53
C GLN A 225 4.89 -4.09 -19.25
N GLY A 226 4.80 -4.98 -18.27
CA GLY A 226 5.47 -4.76 -16.97
C GLY A 226 4.99 -3.47 -16.31
N PHE A 227 5.80 -2.41 -16.42
CA PHE A 227 5.50 -1.07 -15.91
C PHE A 227 5.61 0.01 -17.01
N SER A 228 5.84 -0.39 -18.25
CA SER A 228 5.94 0.50 -19.41
C SER A 228 4.57 0.89 -19.95
N GLY A 229 4.53 1.94 -20.78
CA GLY A 229 3.29 2.44 -21.36
C GLY A 229 2.31 2.97 -20.32
N THR A 230 1.04 3.02 -20.65
CA THR A 230 -0.05 3.52 -19.80
C THR A 230 -0.98 2.39 -19.34
N CYS A 231 -1.63 2.58 -18.19
CA CYS A 231 -2.67 1.71 -17.68
C CYS A 231 -3.90 1.78 -18.59
N ASN A 232 -4.35 0.65 -19.11
CA ASN A 232 -5.57 0.55 -19.92
C ASN A 232 -6.79 0.48 -18.99
N ARG A 233 -7.44 1.61 -18.74
CA ARG A 233 -8.64 1.71 -17.90
C ARG A 233 -9.84 1.03 -18.54
N ALA A 234 -9.92 0.97 -19.89
CA ALA A 234 -11.02 0.31 -20.58
C ALA A 234 -11.09 -1.20 -20.28
N VAL A 235 -9.94 -1.85 -20.01
CA VAL A 235 -9.94 -3.25 -19.54
C VAL A 235 -10.54 -3.37 -18.15
N ILE A 236 -10.24 -2.45 -17.25
CA ILE A 236 -10.83 -2.44 -15.90
C ILE A 236 -12.35 -2.21 -16.00
N ARG A 237 -12.81 -1.32 -16.89
CA ARG A 237 -14.23 -1.11 -17.17
C ARG A 237 -14.90 -2.40 -17.65
N LYS A 238 -14.31 -3.10 -18.60
CA LYS A 238 -14.85 -4.39 -19.07
C LYS A 238 -14.96 -5.41 -17.93
N VAL A 239 -14.00 -5.42 -16.99
CA VAL A 239 -14.10 -6.28 -15.81
C VAL A 239 -15.28 -5.84 -14.93
N ARG A 240 -15.52 -4.53 -14.73
CA ARG A 240 -16.68 -4.05 -13.98
C ARG A 240 -18.00 -4.48 -14.62
N ASP A 241 -18.08 -4.38 -15.95
CA ASP A 241 -19.29 -4.72 -16.71
C ASP A 241 -19.58 -6.24 -16.67
N ALA A 242 -18.55 -7.09 -16.51
CA ALA A 242 -18.68 -8.54 -16.42
C ALA A 242 -18.95 -9.06 -15.00
N LEU A 243 -18.48 -8.35 -13.95
CA LEU A 243 -18.62 -8.79 -12.56
C LEU A 243 -20.01 -8.50 -12.00
N PRO A 244 -20.55 -9.37 -11.12
CA PRO A 244 -21.72 -9.04 -10.31
C PRO A 244 -21.56 -7.72 -9.56
N ALA A 245 -22.66 -6.97 -9.42
CA ALA A 245 -22.63 -5.63 -8.84
C ALA A 245 -22.15 -5.62 -7.36
N GLU A 246 -22.43 -6.69 -6.62
CA GLU A 246 -22.07 -6.87 -5.21
C GLU A 246 -20.61 -7.21 -5.00
N VAL A 247 -19.86 -7.61 -6.04
CA VAL A 247 -18.43 -7.93 -5.94
C VAL A 247 -17.60 -6.66 -6.06
N PRO A 248 -16.87 -6.25 -5.02
CA PRO A 248 -16.01 -5.08 -5.08
C PRO A 248 -14.91 -5.23 -6.14
N LEU A 249 -14.79 -4.22 -7.01
CA LEU A 249 -13.70 -4.08 -7.97
C LEU A 249 -12.76 -2.95 -7.56
N VAL A 250 -11.48 -3.23 -7.49
CA VAL A 250 -10.42 -2.27 -7.20
C VAL A 250 -9.61 -1.97 -8.46
N GLY A 251 -9.63 -0.71 -8.90
CA GLY A 251 -8.82 -0.24 -10.02
C GLY A 251 -7.37 0.03 -9.60
N ASN A 252 -6.39 -0.42 -10.40
CA ASN A 252 -4.99 -0.20 -10.13
C ASN A 252 -4.21 0.18 -11.38
N GLY A 253 -3.29 1.12 -11.26
CA GLY A 253 -2.36 1.56 -12.29
C GLY A 253 -2.41 3.06 -12.53
N ASP A 254 -1.23 3.70 -12.58
CA ASP A 254 -1.00 5.11 -12.91
C ASP A 254 -1.84 6.13 -12.11
N VAL A 255 -2.07 5.84 -10.84
CA VAL A 255 -2.68 6.75 -9.90
C VAL A 255 -1.57 7.42 -9.09
N THR A 256 -1.29 8.69 -9.38
CA THR A 256 -0.23 9.50 -8.79
C THR A 256 -0.73 10.83 -8.25
N THR A 257 -1.93 11.23 -8.65
CA THR A 257 -2.60 12.47 -8.25
C THR A 257 -4.04 12.18 -7.84
N VAL A 258 -4.69 13.18 -7.25
CA VAL A 258 -6.13 13.16 -6.93
C VAL A 258 -6.97 12.99 -8.22
N ASP A 259 -6.58 13.70 -9.28
CA ASP A 259 -7.28 13.60 -10.57
C ASP A 259 -7.14 12.22 -11.22
N ASP A 260 -6.00 11.53 -11.03
CA ASP A 260 -5.84 10.17 -11.53
C ASP A 260 -6.78 9.19 -10.83
N GLU A 261 -6.98 9.38 -9.52
CA GLU A 261 -7.92 8.58 -8.72
C GLU A 261 -9.36 8.83 -9.19
N ARG A 262 -9.74 10.09 -9.34
CA ARG A 262 -11.06 10.47 -9.84
C ARG A 262 -11.32 9.85 -11.21
N ARG A 263 -10.40 10.05 -12.16
CA ARG A 263 -10.50 9.46 -13.51
C ARG A 263 -10.53 7.93 -13.49
N MET A 264 -9.76 7.28 -12.63
CA MET A 264 -9.82 5.83 -12.48
C MET A 264 -11.24 5.38 -12.15
N ARG A 265 -11.92 6.01 -11.21
CA ARG A 265 -13.28 5.65 -10.83
C ARG A 265 -14.31 5.99 -11.92
N GLU A 266 -14.24 7.21 -12.46
CA GLU A 266 -15.18 7.68 -13.47
C GLU A 266 -15.15 6.81 -14.74
N GLU A 267 -13.95 6.54 -15.25
CA GLU A 267 -13.77 5.79 -16.49
C GLU A 267 -14.02 4.28 -16.31
N THR A 268 -13.77 3.73 -15.13
CA THR A 268 -13.83 2.27 -14.92
C THR A 268 -15.04 1.81 -14.13
N GLY A 269 -15.67 2.68 -13.35
CA GLY A 269 -16.74 2.30 -12.41
C GLY A 269 -16.27 1.41 -11.27
N CYS A 270 -14.97 1.39 -10.95
CA CYS A 270 -14.45 0.62 -9.81
C CYS A 270 -14.91 1.21 -8.47
N ASP A 271 -15.08 0.34 -7.49
CA ASP A 271 -15.56 0.70 -6.15
C ASP A 271 -14.46 1.34 -5.29
N ALA A 272 -13.20 0.95 -5.54
CA ALA A 272 -12.02 1.42 -4.84
C ALA A 272 -10.83 1.58 -5.79
N VAL A 273 -9.82 2.31 -5.32
CA VAL A 273 -8.57 2.50 -6.07
C VAL A 273 -7.38 2.02 -5.24
N MET A 274 -6.47 1.29 -5.88
CA MET A 274 -5.24 0.82 -5.25
C MET A 274 -4.05 1.59 -5.81
N ILE A 275 -3.30 2.23 -4.91
CA ILE A 275 -2.15 3.07 -5.24
C ILE A 275 -0.86 2.30 -4.99
N GLY A 276 -0.03 2.18 -6.02
CA GLY A 276 1.31 1.59 -5.93
C GLY A 276 2.40 2.65 -5.92
N ARG A 277 3.14 2.75 -7.02
CA ARG A 277 4.29 3.68 -7.17
C ARG A 277 3.95 5.15 -6.89
N GLY A 278 2.68 5.54 -7.04
CA GLY A 278 2.21 6.90 -6.71
C GLY A 278 2.33 7.27 -5.23
N ALA A 279 2.37 6.27 -4.34
CA ALA A 279 2.57 6.49 -2.90
C ALA A 279 4.05 6.70 -2.52
N MET A 280 5.00 6.23 -3.36
CA MET A 280 6.43 6.32 -3.07
C MET A 280 6.91 7.78 -3.09
N GLY A 281 7.24 8.30 -1.93
CA GLY A 281 7.60 9.72 -1.73
C GLY A 281 6.40 10.68 -1.76
N ASN A 282 5.19 10.15 -1.86
CA ASN A 282 3.94 10.90 -1.80
C ASN A 282 2.83 10.15 -1.02
N PRO A 283 3.09 9.69 0.21
CA PRO A 283 2.06 9.01 1.00
C PRO A 283 0.92 9.97 1.44
N TRP A 284 1.11 11.27 1.35
CA TRP A 284 0.07 12.29 1.59
C TRP A 284 -1.11 12.18 0.64
N LEU A 285 -0.93 11.54 -0.52
CA LEU A 285 -2.01 11.29 -1.47
C LEU A 285 -3.18 10.56 -0.80
N PHE A 286 -2.92 9.66 0.15
CA PHE A 286 -3.99 8.99 0.90
C PHE A 286 -4.80 9.96 1.77
N GLY A 287 -4.15 10.89 2.47
CA GLY A 287 -4.82 11.90 3.29
C GLY A 287 -5.65 12.89 2.48
N ARG A 288 -5.12 13.30 1.33
CA ARG A 288 -5.85 14.16 0.37
C ARG A 288 -7.11 13.48 -0.14
N LEU A 289 -6.98 12.22 -0.58
CA LEU A 289 -8.12 11.44 -1.07
C LEU A 289 -9.14 11.14 0.05
N ARG A 290 -8.67 10.90 1.28
CA ARG A 290 -9.55 10.75 2.44
C ARG A 290 -10.36 12.02 2.67
N ALA A 291 -9.73 13.19 2.73
CA ALA A 291 -10.40 14.47 2.93
C ALA A 291 -11.49 14.69 1.87
N ILE A 292 -11.13 14.57 0.59
CA ILE A 292 -12.07 14.76 -0.52
C ILE A 292 -13.25 13.79 -0.43
N ARG A 293 -13.01 12.52 -0.13
CA ARG A 293 -14.07 11.51 0.01
C ARG A 293 -14.96 11.71 1.23
N SER A 294 -14.46 12.40 2.25
CA SER A 294 -15.24 12.82 3.42
C SER A 294 -15.97 14.14 3.21
N GLY A 295 -15.90 14.73 2.01
CA GLY A 295 -16.50 16.03 1.70
C GLY A 295 -15.72 17.22 2.26
N GLU A 296 -14.47 16.99 2.70
CA GLU A 296 -13.58 18.04 3.17
C GLU A 296 -12.78 18.63 2.00
N PRO A 297 -12.31 19.87 2.10
CA PRO A 297 -11.42 20.46 1.10
C PRO A 297 -10.11 19.64 0.96
N ASP A 298 -9.57 19.59 -0.28
CA ASP A 298 -8.26 18.99 -0.51
C ASP A 298 -7.18 19.80 0.24
N PRO A 299 -6.43 19.19 1.19
CA PRO A 299 -5.36 19.88 1.90
C PRO A 299 -4.17 20.27 1.01
N GLY A 300 -4.15 19.80 -0.23
CA GLY A 300 -3.08 20.12 -1.19
C GLY A 300 -1.81 19.32 -1.01
N ALA A 301 -0.73 19.79 -1.65
CA ALA A 301 0.58 19.18 -1.56
C ALA A 301 1.20 19.43 -0.17
N PRO A 302 2.02 18.48 0.35
CA PRO A 302 2.65 18.66 1.66
C PRO A 302 3.65 19.82 1.65
N SER A 303 3.67 20.58 2.74
CA SER A 303 4.71 21.56 3.05
C SER A 303 6.08 20.87 3.27
N LEU A 304 7.16 21.65 3.23
CA LEU A 304 8.50 21.14 3.56
C LEU A 304 8.59 20.64 5.00
N ALA A 305 7.86 21.28 5.93
CA ALA A 305 7.78 20.87 7.33
C ALA A 305 7.12 19.50 7.49
N GLU A 306 6.00 19.24 6.77
CA GLU A 306 5.34 17.94 6.77
C GLU A 306 6.21 16.87 6.11
N ARG A 307 6.90 17.18 5.00
CA ARG A 307 7.87 16.25 4.39
C ARG A 307 8.98 15.86 5.36
N ARG A 308 9.52 16.84 6.08
CA ARG A 308 10.54 16.65 7.10
C ARG A 308 10.02 15.73 8.22
N ALA A 309 8.83 15.99 8.74
CA ALA A 309 8.24 15.21 9.82
C ALA A 309 8.01 13.74 9.39
N VAL A 310 7.43 13.52 8.22
CA VAL A 310 7.17 12.17 7.70
C VAL A 310 8.47 11.44 7.36
N PHE A 311 9.48 12.12 6.81
CA PHE A 311 10.80 11.52 6.59
C PHE A 311 11.43 11.05 7.91
N VAL A 312 11.45 11.90 8.94
CA VAL A 312 11.96 11.54 10.28
C VAL A 312 11.19 10.35 10.86
N ARG A 313 9.84 10.40 10.79
CA ARG A 313 8.99 9.28 11.26
C ARG A 313 9.30 7.98 10.52
N HIS A 314 9.50 8.02 9.21
CA HIS A 314 9.85 6.82 8.44
C HIS A 314 11.22 6.27 8.85
N VAL A 315 12.22 7.14 9.04
CA VAL A 315 13.55 6.73 9.52
C VAL A 315 13.46 6.09 10.92
N GLU A 316 12.69 6.66 11.84
CA GLU A 316 12.43 6.07 13.16
C GLU A 316 11.87 4.66 13.07
N LEU A 317 10.83 4.47 12.24
CA LEU A 317 10.23 3.16 12.03
C LEU A 317 11.21 2.15 11.43
N VAL A 318 11.98 2.55 10.43
CA VAL A 318 12.99 1.68 9.80
C VAL A 318 14.08 1.29 10.80
N THR A 319 14.59 2.26 11.59
CA THR A 319 15.62 2.02 12.58
C THR A 319 15.14 1.04 13.65
N ARG A 320 13.89 1.18 14.11
CA ARG A 320 13.29 0.31 15.12
C ARG A 320 13.00 -1.09 14.59
N LEU A 321 12.45 -1.19 13.38
CA LEU A 321 11.89 -2.44 12.87
C LEU A 321 12.86 -3.21 11.96
N ARG A 322 13.92 -2.58 11.48
CA ARG A 322 14.92 -3.17 10.57
C ARG A 322 16.37 -2.80 10.93
N PRO A 323 16.79 -3.02 12.18
CA PRO A 323 18.16 -2.70 12.59
C PRO A 323 19.21 -3.53 11.85
N GLY A 324 20.45 -3.10 11.91
CA GLY A 324 21.62 -3.82 11.40
C GLY A 324 22.08 -3.38 10.01
N ALA A 325 22.88 -4.20 9.33
CA ALA A 325 23.62 -3.82 8.12
C ALA A 325 22.75 -3.33 6.94
N LYS A 326 21.46 -3.64 6.93
CA LYS A 326 20.53 -3.18 5.87
C LYS A 326 19.94 -1.79 6.12
N LEU A 327 20.09 -1.23 7.32
CA LEU A 327 19.52 0.06 7.70
C LEU A 327 19.90 1.17 6.73
N ILE A 328 21.17 1.23 6.31
CA ILE A 328 21.65 2.24 5.37
C ILE A 328 20.88 2.21 4.04
N HIS A 329 20.55 1.02 3.52
CA HIS A 329 19.80 0.90 2.26
C HIS A 329 18.36 1.39 2.41
N GLU A 330 17.73 1.11 3.54
CA GLU A 330 16.36 1.56 3.82
C GLU A 330 16.31 3.08 4.01
N VAL A 331 17.28 3.67 4.73
CA VAL A 331 17.36 5.11 4.91
C VAL A 331 17.65 5.83 3.60
N ARG A 332 18.56 5.31 2.75
CA ARG A 332 18.80 5.85 1.41
C ARG A 332 17.56 5.78 0.51
N LYS A 333 16.79 4.69 0.60
CA LYS A 333 15.52 4.52 -0.10
C LYS A 333 14.50 5.58 0.32
N ALA A 334 14.31 5.76 1.62
CA ALA A 334 13.45 6.80 2.16
C ALA A 334 13.91 8.20 1.73
N ALA A 335 15.19 8.52 1.85
CA ALA A 335 15.76 9.78 1.39
C ALA A 335 15.43 10.04 -0.08
N ALA A 336 15.67 9.05 -0.96
CA ALA A 336 15.38 9.17 -2.38
C ALA A 336 13.92 9.45 -2.69
N TRP A 337 12.99 8.89 -1.89
CA TRP A 337 11.56 9.11 -2.05
C TRP A 337 11.14 10.51 -1.63
N TYR A 338 11.54 10.96 -0.44
CA TYR A 338 11.03 12.22 0.14
C TYR A 338 11.66 13.48 -0.46
N VAL A 339 12.80 13.38 -1.16
CA VAL A 339 13.39 14.51 -1.89
C VAL A 339 13.00 14.55 -3.37
N LYS A 340 12.23 13.57 -3.83
CA LYS A 340 11.76 13.52 -5.23
C LYS A 340 10.90 14.75 -5.56
N GLY A 341 11.22 15.40 -6.68
CA GLY A 341 10.50 16.59 -7.16
C GLY A 341 10.89 17.89 -6.48
N LEU A 342 11.80 17.88 -5.49
CA LEU A 342 12.33 19.09 -4.87
C LEU A 342 13.51 19.65 -5.69
N TYR A 343 13.69 20.97 -5.65
CA TYR A 343 14.87 21.62 -6.20
C TYR A 343 16.15 21.02 -5.60
N GLY A 344 17.15 20.70 -6.40
CA GLY A 344 18.37 20.04 -5.94
C GLY A 344 18.23 18.58 -5.47
N GLY A 345 17.01 18.03 -5.44
CA GLY A 345 16.74 16.68 -4.94
C GLY A 345 17.45 15.57 -5.73
N SER A 346 17.74 15.75 -7.03
CA SER A 346 18.52 14.79 -7.82
C SER A 346 19.97 14.72 -7.35
N ALA A 347 20.61 15.85 -7.14
CA ALA A 347 21.98 15.93 -6.63
C ALA A 347 22.08 15.37 -5.21
N LEU A 348 21.08 15.65 -4.37
CA LEU A 348 21.02 15.09 -3.02
C LEU A 348 20.91 13.56 -3.03
N ARG A 349 20.06 12.98 -3.88
CA ARG A 349 19.98 11.51 -4.03
C ARG A 349 21.32 10.87 -4.39
N HIS A 350 22.05 11.50 -5.32
CA HIS A 350 23.37 11.02 -5.72
C HIS A 350 24.37 11.08 -4.55
N ARG A 351 24.40 12.20 -3.80
CA ARG A 351 25.25 12.33 -2.61
C ARG A 351 24.87 11.29 -1.53
N ALA A 352 23.60 11.18 -1.21
CA ALA A 352 23.09 10.27 -0.19
C ALA A 352 23.44 8.80 -0.49
N TRP A 353 23.51 8.42 -1.77
CA TRP A 353 23.91 7.07 -2.17
C TRP A 353 25.35 6.73 -1.79
N ASN A 354 26.25 7.72 -1.78
CA ASN A 354 27.67 7.55 -1.49
C ASN A 354 28.02 7.71 0.01
N LEU A 355 27.09 8.15 0.86
CA LEU A 355 27.30 8.26 2.29
C LEU A 355 27.28 6.88 2.95
N ALA A 356 28.24 6.56 3.80
CA ALA A 356 28.41 5.24 4.40
C ALA A 356 27.52 5.01 5.62
N ARG A 357 27.13 6.07 6.34
CA ARG A 357 26.39 5.97 7.60
C ARG A 357 24.94 6.47 7.42
N PRO A 358 23.96 5.79 8.04
CA PRO A 358 22.57 6.25 8.02
C PRO A 358 22.39 7.69 8.52
N GLU A 359 23.12 8.08 9.57
CA GLU A 359 23.07 9.40 10.20
C GLU A 359 23.44 10.51 9.22
N ASP A 360 24.46 10.29 8.41
CA ASP A 360 24.94 11.26 7.42
C ASP A 360 23.89 11.46 6.31
N VAL A 361 23.20 10.39 5.92
CA VAL A 361 22.08 10.46 4.96
C VAL A 361 20.94 11.28 5.54
N VAL A 362 20.55 11.02 6.79
CA VAL A 362 19.48 11.75 7.47
C VAL A 362 19.84 13.24 7.57
N THR A 363 21.04 13.54 8.06
CA THR A 363 21.56 14.93 8.18
C THR A 363 21.46 15.66 6.83
N SER A 364 21.97 15.04 5.76
CA SER A 364 21.99 15.65 4.44
C SER A 364 20.57 15.96 3.90
N VAL A 365 19.57 15.11 4.21
CA VAL A 365 18.18 15.35 3.84
C VAL A 365 17.57 16.49 4.66
N LEU A 366 17.79 16.52 5.97
CA LEU A 366 17.23 17.52 6.84
C LEU A 366 17.80 18.92 6.54
N GLU A 367 19.10 19.03 6.35
CA GLU A 367 19.77 20.29 5.95
C GLU A 367 19.20 20.81 4.63
N HIS A 368 19.03 19.93 3.65
CA HIS A 368 18.45 20.30 2.35
C HIS A 368 17.01 20.82 2.47
N LEU A 369 16.17 20.16 3.28
CA LEU A 369 14.80 20.62 3.51
C LEU A 369 14.76 21.95 4.26
N ASP A 370 15.65 22.16 5.24
CA ASP A 370 15.77 23.41 5.99
C ASP A 370 16.26 24.55 5.08
N GLU A 371 17.24 24.31 4.20
CA GLU A 371 17.69 25.28 3.18
C GLU A 371 16.56 25.69 2.23
N LEU A 372 15.76 24.74 1.76
CA LEU A 372 14.62 25.02 0.91
C LEU A 372 13.55 25.85 1.64
N ALA A 373 13.29 25.55 2.92
CA ALA A 373 12.36 26.30 3.75
C ALA A 373 12.81 27.77 3.94
N LEU A 374 14.09 28.00 4.19
CA LEU A 374 14.67 29.35 4.28
C LEU A 374 14.54 30.12 2.96
N ARG A 375 14.81 29.49 1.83
CA ARG A 375 14.66 30.10 0.48
C ARG A 375 13.20 30.45 0.16
N ALA A 376 12.24 29.68 0.71
CA ALA A 376 10.82 29.94 0.51
C ALA A 376 10.25 31.00 1.50
N GLY A 377 11.07 31.59 2.36
CA GLY A 377 10.64 32.55 3.38
C GLY A 377 9.86 31.93 4.54
N SER A 378 9.89 30.59 4.67
CA SER A 378 9.23 29.85 5.75
C SER A 378 10.24 29.57 6.85
N THR A 379 9.89 29.89 8.12
CA THR A 379 10.72 29.51 9.26
C THR A 379 10.68 28.00 9.44
N PRO A 380 11.82 27.28 9.62
CA PRO A 380 11.80 25.86 9.92
C PRO A 380 11.03 25.59 11.20
N ALA A 381 10.12 24.62 11.19
CA ALA A 381 9.36 24.24 12.38
C ALA A 381 10.33 23.80 13.49
N PRO A 382 10.21 24.32 14.73
CA PRO A 382 11.06 23.91 15.84
C PRO A 382 10.87 22.41 16.10
N VAL A 383 11.96 21.69 16.27
CA VAL A 383 11.92 20.32 16.78
C VAL A 383 11.39 20.43 18.22
N ALA A 384 10.21 19.84 18.47
CA ALA A 384 9.66 19.82 19.82
C ALA A 384 10.71 19.27 20.79
N PRO A 385 11.01 19.97 21.90
CA PRO A 385 11.98 19.50 22.88
C PRO A 385 11.52 18.15 23.42
N ALA A 386 12.47 17.22 23.57
CA ALA A 386 12.21 15.96 24.25
C ALA A 386 11.64 16.28 25.63
N CYS A 387 10.42 15.82 25.93
CA CYS A 387 9.88 15.86 27.28
C CYS A 387 10.92 15.22 28.20
N ARG A 388 11.54 16.01 29.05
CA ARG A 388 12.30 15.50 30.21
C ARG A 388 11.26 14.80 31.09
N ALA A 389 11.41 13.50 31.23
CA ALA A 389 10.73 12.78 32.29
C ALA A 389 11.23 13.34 33.62
N ALA A 390 10.32 13.87 34.44
CA ALA A 390 10.52 14.08 35.86
C ALA A 390 10.28 12.76 36.59
#